data_84f37cc1eb4dd21dab4dc60a5f9d96ab
#
_entry.id   84f37cc1eb4dd21dab4dc60a5f9d96ab
#
_cell.length_a   1.000
_cell.length_b   1.000
_cell.length_c   1.000
_cell.angle_alpha   90.00
_cell.angle_beta   90.00
_cell.angle_gamma   90.00
#
_symmetry.space_group_name_H-M   'P 1'
#
loop_
_entity.id
_entity.type
_entity.pdbx_description
1 polymer ?
#
loop_
_entity_poly.entity_id
_entity_poly.type
_entity_poly.pdbx_seq_one_letter_code
_entity_poly.pdbx_strand_id
1 'polypeptide(L)'
;MTEMEKMLAGEPFDFTAPDVAESLRRRRVNQAHFNAVSFDDGKAYDEALSALIPHRHPTARIMPPFYCDHGHRIQLGEGVFINAGCTFLDCGGITIGDHTLIGPGCRICTPQHPIDFEERRKPVETGLPITIGEDCWLGAGVTVCPGVRIGARSIIGAGSVVVHDIPEDSLAAGNPTVVKRKLR
;
A
#
# COMPACT_ATOMS: atom_id res chain seq x y z
N MET A 1 -18.36 -15.05 -11.90
CA MET A 1 -17.26 -14.20 -11.42
C MET A 1 -16.53 -14.96 -10.33
N THR A 2 -15.21 -15.15 -10.45
CA THR A 2 -14.37 -15.76 -9.41
C THR A 2 -14.21 -14.81 -8.23
N GLU A 3 -13.73 -15.28 -7.09
CA GLU A 3 -13.51 -14.40 -5.93
C GLU A 3 -12.37 -13.39 -6.20
N MET A 4 -11.37 -13.79 -6.98
CA MET A 4 -10.34 -12.88 -7.49
C MET A 4 -10.93 -11.78 -8.39
N GLU A 5 -11.86 -12.13 -9.29
CA GLU A 5 -12.54 -11.12 -10.13
C GLU A 5 -13.38 -10.15 -9.32
N LYS A 6 -14.06 -10.62 -8.27
CA LYS A 6 -14.78 -9.75 -7.32
C LYS A 6 -13.82 -8.80 -6.60
N MET A 7 -12.71 -9.32 -6.06
CA MET A 7 -11.67 -8.51 -5.43
C MET A 7 -11.17 -7.41 -6.38
N LEU A 8 -10.89 -7.76 -7.64
CA LEU A 8 -10.43 -6.81 -8.66
C LEU A 8 -11.49 -5.75 -9.00
N ALA A 9 -12.76 -6.10 -8.92
CA ALA A 9 -13.90 -5.20 -9.15
C ALA A 9 -14.25 -4.33 -7.93
N GLY A 10 -13.60 -4.54 -6.78
CA GLY A 10 -13.91 -3.84 -5.53
C GLY A 10 -15.20 -4.31 -4.87
N GLU A 11 -15.67 -5.51 -5.21
CA GLU A 11 -16.83 -6.16 -4.61
C GLU A 11 -16.42 -6.99 -3.38
N PRO A 12 -17.36 -7.29 -2.46
CA PRO A 12 -17.10 -8.23 -1.39
C PRO A 12 -16.66 -9.60 -1.93
N PHE A 13 -15.59 -10.15 -1.40
CA PHE A 13 -15.00 -11.41 -1.85
C PHE A 13 -14.60 -12.31 -0.67
N ASP A 14 -14.60 -13.62 -0.89
CA ASP A 14 -14.09 -14.62 0.06
C ASP A 14 -12.56 -14.68 -0.04
N PHE A 15 -11.85 -14.16 0.98
CA PHE A 15 -10.39 -14.16 1.00
C PHE A 15 -9.76 -15.56 1.23
N THR A 16 -10.57 -16.59 1.53
CA THR A 16 -10.11 -17.99 1.66
C THR A 16 -10.28 -18.80 0.38
N ALA A 17 -10.90 -18.22 -0.65
CA ALA A 17 -11.14 -18.89 -1.91
C ALA A 17 -9.82 -19.35 -2.58
N PRO A 18 -9.82 -20.48 -3.30
CA PRO A 18 -8.59 -21.07 -3.85
C PRO A 18 -7.80 -20.15 -4.76
N ASP A 19 -8.44 -19.33 -5.59
CA ASP A 19 -7.81 -18.39 -6.50
C ASP A 19 -7.14 -17.21 -5.75
N VAL A 20 -7.78 -16.70 -4.70
CA VAL A 20 -7.19 -15.69 -3.80
C VAL A 20 -6.03 -16.29 -2.99
N ALA A 21 -6.23 -17.48 -2.43
CA ALA A 21 -5.21 -18.19 -1.66
C ALA A 21 -3.94 -18.47 -2.48
N GLU A 22 -4.07 -18.80 -3.78
CA GLU A 22 -2.91 -18.98 -4.68
C GLU A 22 -2.14 -17.67 -4.92
N SER A 23 -2.84 -16.55 -5.07
CA SER A 23 -2.20 -15.22 -5.15
C SER A 23 -1.39 -14.92 -3.89
N LEU A 24 -2.00 -15.14 -2.71
CA LEU A 24 -1.32 -14.95 -1.42
C LEU A 24 -0.13 -15.91 -1.24
N ARG A 25 -0.23 -17.15 -1.74
CA ARG A 25 0.88 -18.13 -1.70
C ARG A 25 2.07 -17.65 -2.55
N ARG A 26 1.81 -17.23 -3.78
CA ARG A 26 2.83 -16.71 -4.70
C ARG A 26 3.53 -15.49 -4.10
N ARG A 27 2.77 -14.56 -3.54
CA ARG A 27 3.32 -13.38 -2.86
C ARG A 27 4.23 -13.78 -1.69
N ARG A 28 3.82 -14.74 -0.85
CA ARG A 28 4.65 -15.19 0.29
C ARG A 28 6.03 -15.64 -0.14
N VAL A 29 6.13 -16.38 -1.26
CA VAL A 29 7.42 -16.82 -1.81
C VAL A 29 8.25 -15.62 -2.28
N ASN A 30 7.66 -14.74 -3.08
CA ASN A 30 8.35 -13.56 -3.62
C ASN A 30 8.78 -12.59 -2.52
N GLN A 31 7.95 -12.36 -1.50
CA GLN A 31 8.27 -11.50 -0.36
C GLN A 31 9.40 -12.06 0.50
N ALA A 32 9.39 -13.37 0.77
CA ALA A 32 10.48 -14.01 1.51
C ALA A 32 11.80 -13.88 0.74
N HIS A 33 11.78 -14.09 -0.58
CA HIS A 33 12.93 -13.89 -1.44
C HIS A 33 13.42 -12.44 -1.41
N PHE A 34 12.53 -11.46 -1.67
CA PHE A 34 12.87 -10.04 -1.65
C PHE A 34 13.49 -9.60 -0.31
N ASN A 35 12.90 -10.02 0.80
CA ASN A 35 13.38 -9.63 2.14
C ASN A 35 14.73 -10.31 2.53
N ALA A 36 15.16 -11.32 1.80
CA ALA A 36 16.44 -12.02 2.01
C ALA A 36 17.58 -11.52 1.10
N VAL A 37 17.25 -10.81 0.00
CA VAL A 37 18.25 -10.29 -0.94
C VAL A 37 18.94 -9.07 -0.35
N SER A 38 20.26 -8.97 -0.55
CA SER A 38 21.01 -7.76 -0.19
C SER A 38 20.60 -6.58 -1.06
N PHE A 39 20.37 -5.44 -0.45
CA PHE A 39 20.10 -4.19 -1.15
C PHE A 39 21.27 -3.75 -2.04
N ASP A 40 22.50 -4.16 -1.68
CA ASP A 40 23.73 -3.83 -2.42
C ASP A 40 23.94 -4.70 -3.67
N ASP A 41 23.23 -5.84 -3.79
CA ASP A 41 23.19 -6.64 -5.03
C ASP A 41 22.12 -6.08 -5.97
N GLY A 42 22.46 -5.04 -6.70
CA GLY A 42 21.51 -4.27 -7.51
C GLY A 42 20.72 -5.13 -8.50
N LYS A 43 21.34 -6.17 -9.12
CA LYS A 43 20.64 -7.04 -10.09
C LYS A 43 19.65 -7.97 -9.37
N ALA A 44 20.11 -8.70 -8.35
CA ALA A 44 19.26 -9.61 -7.59
C ALA A 44 18.12 -8.85 -6.89
N TYR A 45 18.42 -7.66 -6.36
CA TYR A 45 17.42 -6.76 -5.77
C TYR A 45 16.33 -6.37 -6.79
N ASP A 46 16.71 -5.91 -7.98
CA ASP A 46 15.74 -5.48 -9.01
C ASP A 46 14.87 -6.64 -9.52
N GLU A 47 15.47 -7.83 -9.68
CA GLU A 47 14.74 -9.05 -10.07
C GLU A 47 13.73 -9.45 -8.98
N ALA A 48 14.14 -9.50 -7.72
CA ALA A 48 13.29 -9.86 -6.59
C ALA A 48 12.16 -8.83 -6.37
N LEU A 49 12.47 -7.53 -6.45
CA LEU A 49 11.47 -6.47 -6.33
C LEU A 49 10.46 -6.51 -7.48
N SER A 50 10.90 -6.74 -8.72
CA SER A 50 10.01 -6.84 -9.88
C SER A 50 9.09 -8.07 -9.80
N ALA A 51 9.58 -9.18 -9.22
CA ALA A 51 8.76 -10.36 -8.99
C ALA A 51 7.69 -10.11 -7.90
N LEU A 52 7.99 -9.29 -6.90
CA LEU A 52 7.06 -8.94 -5.82
C LEU A 52 6.08 -7.85 -6.24
N ILE A 53 6.57 -6.75 -6.85
CA ILE A 53 5.79 -5.57 -7.26
C ILE A 53 5.96 -5.35 -8.78
N PRO A 54 5.23 -6.10 -9.61
CA PRO A 54 5.42 -6.08 -11.06
C PRO A 54 5.02 -4.75 -11.74
N HIS A 55 4.18 -3.94 -11.10
CA HIS A 55 3.69 -2.66 -11.62
C HIS A 55 4.43 -1.45 -11.03
N ARG A 56 5.74 -1.61 -10.75
CA ARG A 56 6.60 -0.50 -10.35
C ARG A 56 7.31 0.14 -11.53
N HIS A 57 7.55 1.44 -11.46
CA HIS A 57 8.53 2.08 -12.35
C HIS A 57 9.95 1.53 -12.04
N PRO A 58 10.85 1.35 -13.03
CA PRO A 58 12.19 0.81 -12.81
C PRO A 58 13.04 1.57 -11.78
N THR A 59 12.80 2.87 -11.62
CA THR A 59 13.52 3.71 -10.64
C THR A 59 12.92 3.66 -9.23
N ALA A 60 11.72 3.09 -9.05
CA ALA A 60 11.12 2.95 -7.72
C ALA A 60 11.94 1.98 -6.85
N ARG A 61 12.13 2.31 -5.57
CA ARG A 61 12.93 1.56 -4.61
C ARG A 61 12.16 1.29 -3.32
N ILE A 62 12.30 0.09 -2.79
CA ILE A 62 11.73 -0.33 -1.50
C ILE A 62 12.86 -0.89 -0.64
N MET A 63 13.03 -0.35 0.57
CA MET A 63 13.97 -0.91 1.54
C MET A 63 13.39 -2.13 2.24
N PRO A 64 14.07 -3.28 2.24
CA PRO A 64 13.63 -4.42 3.02
C PRO A 64 13.82 -4.16 4.55
N PRO A 65 13.04 -4.84 5.44
CA PRO A 65 11.94 -5.72 5.06
C PRO A 65 10.69 -4.95 4.62
N PHE A 66 9.94 -5.54 3.69
CA PHE A 66 8.66 -5.02 3.19
C PHE A 66 7.61 -6.14 3.19
N TYR A 67 6.37 -5.78 3.49
CA TYR A 67 5.24 -6.72 3.57
C TYR A 67 4.05 -6.23 2.74
N CYS A 68 3.39 -7.15 2.04
CA CYS A 68 2.17 -6.87 1.29
C CYS A 68 1.25 -8.10 1.24
N ASP A 69 0.00 -7.96 0.76
CA ASP A 69 -0.91 -9.09 0.60
C ASP A 69 -0.77 -9.77 -0.76
N HIS A 70 -0.80 -9.02 -1.84
CA HIS A 70 -0.75 -9.54 -3.20
C HIS A 70 0.48 -9.06 -3.99
N GLY A 71 0.92 -7.82 -3.77
CA GLY A 71 2.03 -7.16 -4.45
C GLY A 71 1.69 -6.68 -5.86
N HIS A 72 0.97 -7.48 -6.64
CA HIS A 72 0.55 -7.10 -8.01
C HIS A 72 -0.57 -6.05 -8.06
N ARG A 73 -1.12 -5.67 -6.93
CA ARG A 73 -2.11 -4.58 -6.80
C ARG A 73 -1.48 -3.25 -6.39
N ILE A 74 -0.14 -3.20 -6.30
CA ILE A 74 0.62 -2.00 -5.97
C ILE A 74 1.22 -1.42 -7.25
N GLN A 75 0.94 -0.15 -7.52
CA GLN A 75 1.50 0.63 -8.62
C GLN A 75 2.40 1.72 -8.06
N LEU A 76 3.65 1.77 -8.50
CA LEU A 76 4.64 2.76 -8.05
C LEU A 76 5.15 3.57 -9.24
N GLY A 77 5.06 4.89 -9.13
CA GLY A 77 5.57 5.85 -10.11
C GLY A 77 7.09 5.98 -10.11
N GLU A 78 7.57 6.88 -10.97
CA GLU A 78 8.99 7.21 -11.10
C GLU A 78 9.57 7.74 -9.78
N GLY A 79 10.76 7.29 -9.41
CA GLY A 79 11.50 7.82 -8.25
C GLY A 79 10.83 7.61 -6.89
N VAL A 80 9.76 6.80 -6.82
CA VAL A 80 9.13 6.47 -5.52
C VAL A 80 10.13 5.76 -4.63
N PHE A 81 10.21 6.21 -3.37
CA PHE A 81 11.03 5.57 -2.34
C PHE A 81 10.18 5.15 -1.14
N ILE A 82 10.24 3.87 -0.80
CA ILE A 82 9.56 3.29 0.37
C ILE A 82 10.62 2.78 1.34
N ASN A 83 10.63 3.32 2.56
CA ASN A 83 11.59 2.95 3.59
C ASN A 83 11.23 1.61 4.26
N ALA A 84 12.15 1.07 5.05
CA ALA A 84 12.05 -0.26 5.66
C ALA A 84 10.87 -0.40 6.65
N GLY A 85 10.39 -1.64 6.78
CA GLY A 85 9.37 -2.01 7.75
C GLY A 85 7.94 -1.62 7.35
N CYS A 86 7.72 -1.21 6.11
CA CYS A 86 6.39 -0.87 5.63
C CYS A 86 5.52 -2.10 5.36
N THR A 87 4.20 -1.96 5.56
CA THR A 87 3.20 -2.98 5.29
C THR A 87 2.09 -2.41 4.43
N PHE A 88 1.88 -2.99 3.24
CA PHE A 88 0.86 -2.57 2.28
C PHE A 88 -0.14 -3.70 2.06
N LEU A 89 -1.36 -3.56 2.59
CA LEU A 89 -2.44 -4.51 2.38
C LEU A 89 -3.20 -4.05 1.12
N ASP A 90 -2.92 -4.70 0.00
CA ASP A 90 -3.20 -4.15 -1.32
C ASP A 90 -4.37 -4.80 -2.08
N CYS A 91 -5.27 -5.53 -1.42
CA CYS A 91 -6.42 -6.17 -2.09
C CYS A 91 -7.29 -5.17 -2.87
N GLY A 92 -7.48 -3.95 -2.36
CA GLY A 92 -8.23 -2.87 -3.03
C GLY A 92 -7.43 -2.09 -4.09
N GLY A 93 -6.11 -2.32 -4.17
CA GLY A 93 -5.21 -1.55 -5.03
C GLY A 93 -4.62 -0.31 -4.35
N ILE A 94 -3.31 -0.13 -4.52
CA ILE A 94 -2.55 1.01 -4.00
C ILE A 94 -1.81 1.65 -5.17
N THR A 95 -2.03 2.95 -5.38
CA THR A 95 -1.30 3.74 -6.38
C THR A 95 -0.52 4.85 -5.70
N ILE A 96 0.79 4.93 -5.99
CA ILE A 96 1.68 5.97 -5.47
C ILE A 96 2.30 6.71 -6.65
N GLY A 97 2.07 8.02 -6.71
CA GLY A 97 2.56 8.93 -7.76
C GLY A 97 4.07 9.17 -7.66
N ASP A 98 4.61 9.75 -8.73
CA ASP A 98 6.03 9.99 -8.94
C ASP A 98 6.69 10.75 -7.77
N HIS A 99 7.96 10.45 -7.53
CA HIS A 99 8.83 11.13 -6.54
C HIS A 99 8.31 11.17 -5.09
N THR A 100 7.31 10.34 -4.77
CA THR A 100 6.76 10.25 -3.43
C THR A 100 7.67 9.45 -2.49
N LEU A 101 7.85 9.98 -1.27
CA LEU A 101 8.70 9.41 -0.23
C LEU A 101 7.84 8.86 0.91
N ILE A 102 8.01 7.56 1.21
CA ILE A 102 7.32 6.87 2.30
C ILE A 102 8.33 6.56 3.42
N GLY A 103 8.11 7.13 4.60
CA GLY A 103 8.94 6.90 5.79
C GLY A 103 8.86 5.46 6.31
N PRO A 104 9.77 5.06 7.22
CA PRO A 104 9.83 3.70 7.73
C PRO A 104 8.59 3.34 8.56
N GLY A 105 8.19 2.07 8.50
CA GLY A 105 7.10 1.53 9.31
C GLY A 105 5.70 2.02 8.95
N CYS A 106 5.51 2.62 7.76
CA CYS A 106 4.19 3.04 7.29
C CYS A 106 3.29 1.84 6.98
N ARG A 107 1.99 2.01 7.17
CA ARG A 107 0.94 1.04 6.88
C ARG A 107 -0.06 1.65 5.91
N ILE A 108 -0.23 1.02 4.75
CA ILE A 108 -1.21 1.42 3.74
C ILE A 108 -2.20 0.25 3.62
N CYS A 109 -3.43 0.43 4.12
CA CYS A 109 -4.37 -0.67 4.33
C CYS A 109 -5.64 -0.45 3.52
N THR A 110 -5.85 -1.25 2.47
CA THR A 110 -7.04 -1.18 1.64
C THR A 110 -8.20 -2.08 2.11
N PRO A 111 -7.97 -3.20 2.86
CA PRO A 111 -9.04 -4.08 3.28
C PRO A 111 -9.99 -3.43 4.28
N GLN A 112 -11.28 -3.75 4.13
CA GLN A 112 -12.35 -3.45 5.07
C GLN A 112 -13.20 -4.69 5.29
N HIS A 113 -13.34 -5.10 6.56
CA HIS A 113 -14.27 -6.16 6.94
C HIS A 113 -15.69 -5.59 7.19
N PRO A 114 -16.73 -6.44 7.10
CA PRO A 114 -18.10 -6.02 7.41
C PRO A 114 -18.23 -5.38 8.78
N ILE A 115 -19.00 -4.28 8.87
CA ILE A 115 -19.28 -3.58 10.14
C ILE A 115 -20.13 -4.46 11.05
N ASP A 116 -21.12 -5.15 10.47
CA ASP A 116 -21.93 -6.12 11.20
C ASP A 116 -21.05 -7.29 11.66
N PHE A 117 -21.13 -7.62 12.96
CA PHE A 117 -20.26 -8.64 13.56
C PHE A 117 -20.59 -10.07 13.12
N GLU A 118 -21.83 -10.36 12.75
CA GLU A 118 -22.22 -11.69 12.27
C GLU A 118 -21.70 -11.91 10.85
N GLU A 119 -21.81 -10.90 9.98
CA GLU A 119 -21.21 -10.94 8.64
C GLU A 119 -19.68 -10.99 8.72
N ARG A 120 -19.05 -10.29 9.68
CA ARG A 120 -17.58 -10.31 9.88
C ARG A 120 -17.02 -11.66 10.35
N ARG A 121 -17.87 -12.56 10.85
CA ARG A 121 -17.48 -13.96 11.14
C ARG A 121 -17.24 -14.79 9.87
N LYS A 122 -17.77 -14.34 8.75
CA LYS A 122 -17.54 -14.97 7.44
C LYS A 122 -16.19 -14.51 6.89
N PRO A 123 -15.53 -15.30 6.04
CA PRO A 123 -14.25 -14.92 5.44
C PRO A 123 -14.42 -13.92 4.30
N VAL A 124 -15.11 -12.81 4.56
CA VAL A 124 -15.44 -11.79 3.56
C VAL A 124 -14.78 -10.47 3.89
N GLU A 125 -14.18 -9.85 2.88
CA GLU A 125 -13.66 -8.48 2.95
C GLU A 125 -13.94 -7.72 1.65
N THR A 126 -13.77 -6.40 1.69
CA THR A 126 -13.86 -5.51 0.52
C THR A 126 -12.60 -4.66 0.47
N GLY A 127 -11.98 -4.55 -0.68
CA GLY A 127 -10.83 -3.68 -0.90
C GLY A 127 -11.25 -2.29 -1.36
N LEU A 128 -10.92 -1.25 -0.59
CA LEU A 128 -11.13 0.14 -0.99
C LEU A 128 -9.81 0.76 -1.44
N PRO A 129 -9.70 1.26 -2.70
CA PRO A 129 -8.43 1.70 -3.27
C PRO A 129 -7.86 2.90 -2.53
N ILE A 130 -6.52 2.94 -2.40
CA ILE A 130 -5.79 4.08 -1.85
C ILE A 130 -4.94 4.70 -2.94
N THR A 131 -5.00 6.03 -3.05
CA THR A 131 -4.18 6.80 -3.98
C THR A 131 -3.37 7.84 -3.23
N ILE A 132 -2.05 7.85 -3.43
CA ILE A 132 -1.14 8.89 -2.95
C ILE A 132 -0.59 9.60 -4.17
N GLY A 133 -0.75 10.91 -4.23
CA GLY A 133 -0.29 11.74 -5.35
C GLY A 133 1.23 11.78 -5.50
N GLU A 134 1.68 12.48 -6.52
CA GLU A 134 3.10 12.76 -6.76
C GLU A 134 3.70 13.71 -5.71
N ASP A 135 5.02 13.68 -5.56
CA ASP A 135 5.77 14.58 -4.66
C ASP A 135 5.27 14.62 -3.21
N CYS A 136 4.63 13.55 -2.74
CA CYS A 136 4.18 13.45 -1.35
C CYS A 136 5.34 13.00 -0.44
N TRP A 137 5.24 13.37 0.84
CA TRP A 137 6.09 12.83 1.89
C TRP A 137 5.27 12.36 3.08
N LEU A 138 5.30 11.05 3.33
CA LEU A 138 4.71 10.44 4.52
C LEU A 138 5.83 10.20 5.55
N GLY A 139 5.70 10.79 6.72
CA GLY A 139 6.61 10.58 7.85
C GLY A 139 6.57 9.15 8.37
N ALA A 140 7.51 8.79 9.25
CA ALA A 140 7.61 7.46 9.82
C ALA A 140 6.31 7.03 10.54
N GLY A 141 5.91 5.75 10.36
CA GLY A 141 4.79 5.15 11.07
C GLY A 141 3.41 5.70 10.68
N VAL A 142 3.27 6.40 9.57
CA VAL A 142 1.96 6.85 9.07
C VAL A 142 1.11 5.64 8.70
N THR A 143 -0.17 5.68 9.11
CA THR A 143 -1.18 4.69 8.70
C THR A 143 -2.20 5.37 7.80
N VAL A 144 -2.44 4.80 6.60
CA VAL A 144 -3.49 5.26 5.67
C VAL A 144 -4.60 4.21 5.63
N CYS A 145 -5.82 4.65 5.93
CA CYS A 145 -7.01 3.82 6.00
C CYS A 145 -7.66 3.58 4.63
N PRO A 146 -8.53 2.55 4.51
CA PRO A 146 -9.15 2.17 3.25
C PRO A 146 -9.88 3.33 2.55
N GLY A 147 -9.73 3.42 1.23
CA GLY A 147 -10.44 4.39 0.37
C GLY A 147 -9.88 5.81 0.37
N VAL A 148 -8.82 6.09 1.14
CA VAL A 148 -8.26 7.45 1.28
C VAL A 148 -7.48 7.87 0.03
N ARG A 149 -7.62 9.15 -0.33
CA ARG A 149 -6.81 9.83 -1.34
C ARG A 149 -5.95 10.92 -0.67
N ILE A 150 -4.64 10.89 -0.89
CA ILE A 150 -3.72 11.95 -0.49
C ILE A 150 -3.33 12.72 -1.75
N GLY A 151 -3.71 14.01 -1.81
CA GLY A 151 -3.42 14.89 -2.93
C GLY A 151 -1.92 15.16 -3.09
N ALA A 152 -1.50 15.44 -4.32
CA ALA A 152 -0.10 15.66 -4.69
C ALA A 152 0.58 16.73 -3.81
N ARG A 153 1.91 16.62 -3.67
CA ARG A 153 2.76 17.59 -2.96
C ARG A 153 2.40 17.79 -1.49
N SER A 154 1.74 16.80 -0.90
CA SER A 154 1.30 16.86 0.51
C SER A 154 2.32 16.19 1.44
N ILE A 155 2.38 16.68 2.66
CA ILE A 155 3.22 16.14 3.73
C ILE A 155 2.34 15.61 4.84
N ILE A 156 2.55 14.35 5.23
CA ILE A 156 1.85 13.73 6.35
C ILE A 156 2.84 13.52 7.49
N GLY A 157 2.59 14.18 8.63
CA GLY A 157 3.44 14.08 9.81
C GLY A 157 3.55 12.67 10.37
N ALA A 158 4.71 12.33 10.94
CA ALA A 158 4.99 11.00 11.49
C ALA A 158 3.94 10.57 12.53
N GLY A 159 3.62 9.26 12.56
CA GLY A 159 2.65 8.67 13.48
C GLY A 159 1.18 9.04 13.21
N SER A 160 0.90 9.71 12.11
CA SER A 160 -0.47 10.09 11.76
C SER A 160 -1.32 8.91 11.29
N VAL A 161 -2.64 9.00 11.54
CA VAL A 161 -3.64 8.05 11.02
C VAL A 161 -4.58 8.79 10.09
N VAL A 162 -4.43 8.54 8.79
CA VAL A 162 -5.20 9.22 7.73
C VAL A 162 -6.48 8.43 7.47
N VAL A 163 -7.61 8.98 7.89
CA VAL A 163 -8.95 8.37 7.79
C VAL A 163 -9.88 9.10 6.81
N HIS A 164 -9.44 10.25 6.29
CA HIS A 164 -10.16 11.06 5.30
C HIS A 164 -9.19 11.56 4.24
N ASP A 165 -9.72 11.95 3.09
CA ASP A 165 -8.95 12.52 2.00
C ASP A 165 -8.18 13.77 2.43
N ILE A 166 -6.95 13.90 1.95
CA ILE A 166 -6.10 15.07 2.15
C ILE A 166 -6.00 15.84 0.82
N PRO A 167 -6.39 17.12 0.80
CA PRO A 167 -6.22 17.95 -0.39
C PRO A 167 -4.74 18.09 -0.77
N GLU A 168 -4.48 18.34 -2.06
CA GLU A 168 -3.14 18.66 -2.54
C GLU A 168 -2.51 19.86 -1.82
N ASP A 169 -1.19 19.96 -1.86
CA ASP A 169 -0.40 21.05 -1.25
C ASP A 169 -0.71 21.25 0.24
N SER A 170 -0.87 20.17 0.99
CA SER A 170 -1.26 20.21 2.40
C SER A 170 -0.18 19.68 3.33
N LEU A 171 0.02 20.33 4.46
CA LEU A 171 0.65 19.74 5.64
C LEU A 171 -0.45 19.24 6.56
N ALA A 172 -0.49 17.93 6.80
CA ALA A 172 -1.49 17.28 7.65
C ALA A 172 -0.80 16.40 8.70
N ALA A 173 -1.38 16.29 9.89
CA ALA A 173 -0.81 15.45 10.96
C ALA A 173 -1.83 15.12 12.04
N GLY A 174 -1.58 14.05 12.77
CA GLY A 174 -2.32 13.64 13.97
C GLY A 174 -3.09 12.33 13.81
N ASN A 175 -3.78 11.93 14.90
CA ASN A 175 -4.67 10.78 14.94
C ASN A 175 -6.00 11.21 15.59
N PRO A 176 -7.10 11.34 14.83
CA PRO A 176 -7.13 11.32 13.36
C PRO A 176 -6.35 12.48 12.72
N THR A 177 -5.85 12.29 11.51
CA THR A 177 -5.10 13.31 10.78
C THR A 177 -6.01 14.48 10.39
N VAL A 178 -5.52 15.70 10.63
CA VAL A 178 -6.16 16.95 10.20
C VAL A 178 -5.17 17.83 9.44
N VAL A 179 -5.67 18.55 8.45
CA VAL A 179 -4.88 19.54 7.71
C VAL A 179 -4.48 20.67 8.66
N LYS A 180 -3.20 20.94 8.80
CA LYS A 180 -2.63 21.99 9.66
C LYS A 180 -2.48 23.31 8.91
N ARG A 181 -2.07 23.25 7.64
CA ARG A 181 -1.93 24.41 6.77
C ARG A 181 -1.78 23.99 5.31
N LYS A 182 -1.99 24.91 4.40
CA LYS A 182 -1.60 24.80 3.00
C LYS A 182 -0.09 25.07 2.85
N LEU A 183 0.54 24.42 1.86
CA LEU A 183 1.97 24.59 1.54
C LEU A 183 2.19 25.63 0.45
N ARG A 184 1.17 25.82 -0.39
CA ARG A 184 1.15 26.79 -1.50
C ARG A 184 -0.20 27.47 -1.59
#